data_970cc1cdcc1a5253e814dfffde98ef02
#
_entry.id   970cc1cdcc1a5253e814dfffde98ef02
#
_cell.length_a   1.000
_cell.length_b   1.000
_cell.length_c   1.000
_cell.angle_alpha   90.00
_cell.angle_beta   90.00
_cell.angle_gamma   90.00
#
_symmetry.space_group_name_H-M   'P 1'
#
loop_
_entity.id
_entity.type
_entity.pdbx_description
1 polymer ?
#
loop_
_entity_poly.entity_id
_entity_poly.type
_entity_poly.pdbx_seq_one_letter_code
_entity_poly.pdbx_strand_id
1 'polypeptide(L)'
;MNFSQFIALAFAALFGIGTANADSLHQEMMLVEIFTTTDLEVQWKPVTGTKEVHQNIDVQIYELDGIQRSEAQISSNLPTDPKQSKQIALQRIQQLDDQATSAIQNAAIGLAKAMQYGLDRCPAIVFDGAVVVYGLTDLKTALDYYQTWRAGARL
;
A
#
# COMPACT_ATOMS: atom_id res chain seq x y z
N MET A 1 3.30 -61.97 54.60
CA MET A 1 2.44 -61.52 55.72
C MET A 1 2.34 -60.05 55.71
N ASN A 2 1.13 -59.60 55.45
CA ASN A 2 0.46 -58.41 55.96
C ASN A 2 0.80 -57.05 55.28
N PHE A 3 -0.15 -56.61 54.59
CA PHE A 3 -1.23 -55.67 54.97
C PHE A 3 -0.69 -54.24 55.09
N SER A 4 -1.08 -53.27 54.44
CA SER A 4 -2.45 -52.79 54.44
C SER A 4 -2.53 -51.44 53.82
N GLN A 5 -3.51 -51.28 53.01
CA GLN A 5 -4.52 -50.14 52.94
C GLN A 5 -4.07 -48.75 52.45
N PHE A 6 -4.40 -48.50 51.25
CA PHE A 6 -5.43 -47.62 50.71
C PHE A 6 -5.83 -46.47 51.62
N ILE A 7 -5.47 -45.23 51.16
CA ILE A 7 -6.33 -44.12 51.34
C ILE A 7 -6.31 -43.35 50.00
N ALA A 8 -7.42 -43.46 49.28
CA ALA A 8 -7.72 -42.62 48.09
C ALA A 8 -8.18 -41.25 48.59
N LEU A 9 -7.42 -40.20 48.30
CA LEU A 9 -7.87 -38.82 48.47
C LEU A 9 -8.12 -38.24 47.06
N ALA A 10 -9.40 -38.22 46.72
CA ALA A 10 -9.90 -37.53 45.52
C ALA A 10 -9.75 -36.03 45.69
N PHE A 11 -8.79 -35.42 45.00
CA PHE A 11 -8.71 -33.99 44.86
C PHE A 11 -9.41 -33.61 43.55
N ALA A 12 -10.68 -33.25 43.66
CA ALA A 12 -11.41 -32.61 42.56
C ALA A 12 -10.92 -31.17 42.43
N ALA A 13 -9.91 -30.97 41.58
CA ALA A 13 -9.54 -29.64 41.13
C ALA A 13 -10.50 -29.22 40.06
N LEU A 14 -11.45 -28.37 40.41
CA LEU A 14 -12.23 -27.58 39.48
C LEU A 14 -11.27 -26.65 38.71
N PHE A 15 -10.80 -27.10 37.56
CA PHE A 15 -10.24 -26.19 36.56
C PHE A 15 -11.39 -25.51 35.83
N GLY A 16 -11.78 -24.34 36.33
CA GLY A 16 -12.55 -23.39 35.58
C GLY A 16 -11.76 -23.00 34.33
N ILE A 17 -12.10 -23.62 33.20
CA ILE A 17 -11.62 -23.17 31.91
C ILE A 17 -12.39 -21.87 31.61
N GLY A 18 -11.83 -20.76 32.08
CA GLY A 18 -12.18 -19.46 31.57
C GLY A 18 -11.79 -19.42 30.07
N THR A 19 -12.75 -19.60 29.20
CA THR A 19 -12.59 -19.22 27.79
C THR A 19 -12.36 -17.70 27.79
N ALA A 20 -11.11 -17.28 27.88
CA ALA A 20 -10.72 -15.95 27.49
C ALA A 20 -11.06 -15.85 26.00
N ASN A 21 -12.18 -15.22 25.68
CA ASN A 21 -12.43 -14.68 24.37
C ASN A 21 -11.36 -13.62 24.13
N ALA A 22 -10.23 -14.05 23.61
CA ALA A 22 -9.27 -13.20 22.93
C ALA A 22 -9.84 -12.88 21.55
N ASP A 23 -11.00 -12.24 21.54
CA ASP A 23 -11.47 -11.45 20.43
C ASP A 23 -10.65 -10.13 20.47
N SER A 24 -9.33 -10.28 20.39
CA SER A 24 -8.45 -9.18 20.07
C SER A 24 -8.85 -8.76 18.66
N LEU A 25 -9.59 -7.67 18.60
CA LEU A 25 -9.86 -6.86 17.42
C LEU A 25 -8.53 -6.63 16.67
N HIS A 26 -8.12 -7.61 15.87
CA HIS A 26 -7.24 -7.37 14.73
C HIS A 26 -8.09 -6.54 13.76
N GLN A 27 -8.10 -5.26 14.01
CA GLN A 27 -8.60 -4.29 13.05
C GLN A 27 -7.62 -4.38 11.89
N GLU A 28 -7.94 -5.25 10.90
CA GLU A 28 -7.12 -5.39 9.68
C GLU A 28 -6.98 -4.01 9.05
N MET A 29 -5.72 -3.59 8.92
CA MET A 29 -5.38 -2.34 8.27
C MET A 29 -5.60 -2.55 6.76
N MET A 30 -6.53 -1.79 6.18
CA MET A 30 -6.80 -1.82 4.75
C MET A 30 -5.66 -1.14 4.00
N LEU A 31 -5.03 -1.86 3.08
CA LEU A 31 -4.03 -1.30 2.18
C LEU A 31 -4.72 -0.70 0.95
N VAL A 32 -4.44 0.57 0.70
CA VAL A 32 -4.88 1.28 -0.50
C VAL A 32 -3.67 1.75 -1.28
N GLU A 33 -3.53 1.26 -2.50
CA GLU A 33 -2.42 1.61 -3.39
C GLU A 33 -2.95 2.41 -4.58
N ILE A 34 -2.44 3.62 -4.75
CA ILE A 34 -2.88 4.56 -5.79
C ILE A 34 -1.77 4.66 -6.85
N PHE A 35 -2.11 4.33 -8.08
CA PHE A 35 -1.23 4.41 -9.24
C PHE A 35 -1.66 5.59 -10.10
N THR A 36 -0.77 6.57 -10.24
CA THR A 36 -1.06 7.84 -10.91
C THR A 36 0.15 8.34 -11.70
N THR A 37 -0.01 9.47 -12.35
CA THR A 37 1.05 10.26 -12.97
C THR A 37 1.02 11.67 -12.40
N THR A 38 2.11 12.42 -12.51
CA THR A 38 2.25 13.76 -11.90
C THR A 38 1.23 14.79 -12.42
N ASP A 39 0.72 14.60 -13.63
CA ASP A 39 -0.32 15.47 -14.23
C ASP A 39 -1.73 15.19 -13.68
N LEU A 40 -1.90 14.09 -12.94
CA LEU A 40 -3.17 13.69 -12.31
C LEU A 40 -3.12 13.96 -10.80
N GLU A 41 -3.72 15.05 -10.36
CA GLU A 41 -3.79 15.37 -8.94
C GLU A 41 -4.72 14.39 -8.21
N VAL A 42 -4.14 13.59 -7.32
CA VAL A 42 -4.91 12.69 -6.45
C VAL A 42 -5.45 13.48 -5.27
N GLN A 43 -6.76 13.53 -5.17
CA GLN A 43 -7.44 14.14 -4.02
C GLN A 43 -7.48 13.14 -2.86
N TRP A 44 -6.41 13.16 -2.08
CA TRP A 44 -6.32 12.47 -0.80
C TRP A 44 -6.30 13.51 0.32
N LYS A 45 -7.39 13.57 1.08
CA LYS A 45 -7.41 14.30 2.36
C LYS A 45 -7.75 13.27 3.44
N PRO A 46 -6.95 13.19 4.53
CA PRO A 46 -7.38 12.45 5.70
C PRO A 46 -8.75 13.00 6.11
N VAL A 47 -9.80 12.19 6.03
CA VAL A 47 -11.15 12.63 6.40
C VAL A 47 -11.17 12.78 7.93
N THR A 48 -10.82 13.97 8.41
CA THR A 48 -10.99 14.38 9.80
C THR A 48 -12.47 14.64 10.03
N GLY A 49 -13.18 13.69 10.64
CA GLY A 49 -14.56 13.96 11.05
C GLY A 49 -15.51 12.79 11.22
N THR A 50 -15.21 11.62 10.68
CA THR A 50 -16.01 10.41 10.94
C THR A 50 -15.14 9.38 11.66
N LYS A 51 -15.41 9.23 12.96
CA LYS A 51 -14.57 8.45 13.90
C LYS A 51 -14.46 6.95 13.60
N GLU A 52 -15.11 6.40 12.60
CA GLU A 52 -15.30 4.95 12.52
C GLU A 52 -14.73 4.24 11.27
N VAL A 53 -14.39 4.95 10.19
CA VAL A 53 -14.01 4.26 8.93
C VAL A 53 -12.55 4.46 8.49
N HIS A 54 -11.84 5.47 9.03
CA HIS A 54 -10.53 5.86 8.47
C HIS A 54 -9.32 5.63 9.39
N GLN A 55 -9.49 5.02 10.57
CA GLN A 55 -8.37 4.82 11.51
C GLN A 55 -7.44 3.66 11.13
N ASN A 56 -7.81 2.84 10.13
CA ASN A 56 -7.05 1.66 9.72
C ASN A 56 -6.84 1.58 8.21
N ILE A 57 -6.53 2.70 7.55
CA ILE A 57 -6.20 2.70 6.12
C ILE A 57 -4.74 3.11 5.96
N ASP A 58 -3.94 2.25 5.35
CA ASP A 58 -2.59 2.56 4.86
C ASP A 58 -2.68 2.94 3.38
N VAL A 59 -2.29 4.18 3.04
CA VAL A 59 -2.36 4.70 1.68
C VAL A 59 -0.96 4.85 1.12
N GLN A 60 -0.69 4.18 0.01
CA GLN A 60 0.56 4.27 -0.74
C GLN A 60 0.28 4.85 -2.13
N ILE A 61 1.04 5.88 -2.52
CA ILE A 61 0.88 6.56 -3.81
C ILE A 61 2.13 6.31 -4.65
N TYR A 62 1.91 5.86 -5.89
CA TYR A 62 2.94 5.59 -6.87
C TYR A 62 2.77 6.50 -8.09
N GLU A 63 3.73 7.42 -8.29
CA GLU A 63 3.82 8.25 -9.49
C GLU A 63 4.61 7.50 -10.56
N LEU A 64 3.92 6.87 -11.51
CA LEU A 64 4.52 5.95 -12.48
C LEU A 64 5.43 6.63 -13.52
N ASP A 65 5.28 7.94 -13.71
CA ASP A 65 6.07 8.75 -14.65
C ASP A 65 7.41 9.27 -14.07
N GLY A 66 7.72 8.95 -12.80
CA GLY A 66 8.92 9.45 -12.11
C GLY A 66 10.22 9.13 -12.81
N ILE A 67 10.37 7.92 -13.39
CA ILE A 67 11.56 7.53 -14.16
C ILE A 67 11.64 8.36 -15.44
N GLN A 68 10.55 8.46 -16.21
CA GLN A 68 10.51 9.21 -17.46
C GLN A 68 10.81 10.69 -17.25
N ARG A 69 10.30 11.30 -16.18
CA ARG A 69 10.61 12.69 -15.81
C ARG A 69 12.10 12.88 -15.51
N SER A 70 12.68 11.95 -14.76
CA SER A 70 14.11 11.99 -14.43
C SER A 70 14.98 11.84 -15.68
N GLU A 71 14.64 10.92 -16.58
CA GLU A 71 15.32 10.76 -17.86
C GLU A 71 15.23 12.02 -18.72
N ALA A 72 14.05 12.65 -18.80
CA ALA A 72 13.84 13.89 -19.52
C ALA A 72 14.69 15.05 -18.94
N GLN A 73 14.81 15.12 -17.62
CA GLN A 73 15.65 16.11 -16.95
C GLN A 73 17.14 15.88 -17.22
N ILE A 74 17.62 14.63 -17.13
CA ILE A 74 19.02 14.28 -17.39
C ILE A 74 19.38 14.55 -18.85
N SER A 75 18.50 14.25 -19.79
CA SER A 75 18.73 14.39 -21.22
C SER A 75 18.41 15.77 -21.81
N SER A 76 17.87 16.70 -21.02
CA SER A 76 17.50 18.03 -21.49
C SER A 76 18.71 18.82 -22.00
N ASN A 77 18.57 19.45 -23.20
CA ASN A 77 19.59 20.35 -23.76
C ASN A 77 21.01 19.76 -23.78
N LEU A 78 21.15 18.48 -24.07
CA LEU A 78 22.47 17.87 -24.27
C LEU A 78 23.07 18.36 -25.60
N PRO A 79 24.41 18.61 -25.65
CA PRO A 79 25.08 18.98 -26.88
C PRO A 79 25.07 17.83 -27.90
N THR A 80 25.28 18.16 -29.18
CA THR A 80 25.34 17.15 -30.26
C THR A 80 26.59 16.30 -30.24
N ASP A 81 27.66 16.76 -29.58
CA ASP A 81 28.87 15.96 -29.41
C ASP A 81 28.66 14.81 -28.40
N PRO A 82 28.85 13.54 -28.80
CA PRO A 82 28.52 12.39 -27.95
C PRO A 82 29.38 12.31 -26.68
N LYS A 83 30.65 12.78 -26.72
CA LYS A 83 31.54 12.73 -25.55
C LYS A 83 31.09 13.77 -24.50
N GLN A 84 30.79 14.98 -24.95
CA GLN A 84 30.31 16.04 -24.06
C GLN A 84 28.93 15.67 -23.48
N SER A 85 28.01 15.18 -24.32
CA SER A 85 26.68 14.70 -23.87
C SER A 85 26.78 13.67 -22.77
N LYS A 86 27.65 12.66 -22.96
CA LYS A 86 27.88 11.61 -21.96
C LYS A 86 28.41 12.17 -20.65
N GLN A 87 29.38 13.08 -20.71
CA GLN A 87 29.94 13.71 -19.50
C GLN A 87 28.89 14.50 -18.72
N ILE A 88 28.11 15.32 -19.42
CA ILE A 88 27.04 16.13 -18.81
C ILE A 88 25.96 15.23 -18.20
N ALA A 89 25.52 14.20 -18.91
CA ALA A 89 24.52 13.25 -18.39
C ALA A 89 25.02 12.54 -17.12
N LEU A 90 26.26 12.04 -17.12
CA LEU A 90 26.87 11.42 -15.94
C LEU A 90 26.98 12.38 -14.75
N GLN A 91 27.38 13.63 -15.00
CA GLN A 91 27.44 14.65 -13.96
C GLN A 91 26.05 14.91 -13.35
N ARG A 92 25.00 15.03 -14.18
CA ARG A 92 23.61 15.21 -13.71
C ARG A 92 23.12 14.03 -12.89
N ILE A 93 23.45 12.80 -13.32
CA ILE A 93 23.11 11.58 -12.55
C ILE A 93 23.78 11.61 -11.17
N GLN A 94 25.05 12.01 -11.10
CA GLN A 94 25.78 12.12 -9.83
C GLN A 94 25.27 13.24 -8.92
N GLN A 95 24.56 14.21 -9.47
CA GLN A 95 24.00 15.36 -8.76
C GLN A 95 22.51 15.18 -8.42
N LEU A 96 21.94 14.01 -8.69
CA LEU A 96 20.58 13.70 -8.26
C LEU A 96 20.49 13.80 -6.74
N ASP A 97 19.53 14.58 -6.27
CA ASP A 97 19.23 14.71 -4.85
C ASP A 97 18.41 13.52 -4.32
N ASP A 98 18.19 13.50 -3.02
CA ASP A 98 17.43 12.44 -2.36
C ASP A 98 15.96 12.43 -2.82
N GLN A 99 15.39 13.58 -3.17
CA GLN A 99 14.03 13.69 -3.68
C GLN A 99 13.89 13.04 -5.06
N ALA A 100 14.80 13.35 -5.98
CA ALA A 100 14.81 12.75 -7.32
C ALA A 100 15.05 11.23 -7.24
N THR A 101 15.97 10.80 -6.39
CA THR A 101 16.24 9.38 -6.15
C THR A 101 15.01 8.66 -5.59
N SER A 102 14.33 9.25 -4.62
CA SER A 102 13.10 8.70 -4.03
C SER A 102 11.96 8.63 -5.05
N ALA A 103 11.83 9.64 -5.93
CA ALA A 103 10.83 9.64 -6.99
C ALA A 103 11.07 8.50 -8.00
N ILE A 104 12.33 8.26 -8.39
CA ILE A 104 12.70 7.13 -9.27
C ILE A 104 12.38 5.80 -8.60
N GLN A 105 12.73 5.62 -7.32
CA GLN A 105 12.45 4.40 -6.57
C GLN A 105 10.95 4.15 -6.42
N ASN A 106 10.17 5.18 -6.08
CA ASN A 106 8.71 5.10 -5.97
C ASN A 106 8.10 4.67 -7.31
N ALA A 107 8.52 5.28 -8.42
CA ALA A 107 8.05 4.91 -9.75
C ALA A 107 8.42 3.46 -10.12
N ALA A 108 9.65 3.02 -9.82
CA ALA A 108 10.09 1.66 -10.10
C ALA A 108 9.28 0.61 -9.33
N ILE A 109 9.03 0.85 -8.03
CA ILE A 109 8.17 0.00 -7.20
C ILE A 109 6.74 0.01 -7.74
N GLY A 110 6.20 1.19 -8.04
CA GLY A 110 4.85 1.35 -8.58
C GLY A 110 4.66 0.61 -9.91
N LEU A 111 5.61 0.72 -10.83
CA LEU A 111 5.57 -0.02 -12.10
C LEU A 111 5.60 -1.54 -11.91
N ALA A 112 6.45 -2.05 -11.01
CA ALA A 112 6.50 -3.47 -10.70
C ALA A 112 5.16 -3.97 -10.12
N LYS A 113 4.54 -3.22 -9.19
CA LYS A 113 3.23 -3.54 -8.61
C LYS A 113 2.11 -3.42 -9.64
N ALA A 114 2.13 -2.38 -10.49
CA ALA A 114 1.16 -2.21 -11.57
C ALA A 114 1.18 -3.43 -12.53
N MET A 115 2.37 -3.93 -12.87
CA MET A 115 2.51 -5.16 -13.65
C MET A 115 1.98 -6.39 -12.90
N GLN A 116 2.27 -6.51 -11.61
CA GLN A 116 1.77 -7.60 -10.77
C GLN A 116 0.24 -7.64 -10.71
N TYR A 117 -0.41 -6.47 -10.62
CA TYR A 117 -1.87 -6.34 -10.59
C TYR A 117 -2.51 -6.36 -12.00
N GLY A 118 -1.70 -6.37 -13.05
CA GLY A 118 -2.20 -6.33 -14.45
C GLY A 118 -2.88 -5.01 -14.80
N LEU A 119 -2.43 -3.89 -14.20
CA LEU A 119 -2.99 -2.57 -14.48
C LEU A 119 -2.61 -2.14 -15.90
N ASP A 120 -3.59 -1.72 -16.69
CA ASP A 120 -3.43 -1.31 -18.08
C ASP A 120 -3.56 0.21 -18.31
N ARG A 121 -3.99 0.95 -17.28
CA ARG A 121 -4.22 2.40 -17.36
C ARG A 121 -4.13 3.08 -15.99
N CYS A 122 -3.88 4.40 -16.00
CA CYS A 122 -3.93 5.30 -14.86
C CYS A 122 -5.05 6.34 -15.03
N PRO A 123 -5.59 6.87 -13.94
CA PRO A 123 -5.35 6.49 -12.56
C PRO A 123 -6.00 5.16 -12.22
N ALA A 124 -5.40 4.40 -11.28
CA ALA A 124 -5.95 3.17 -10.75
C ALA A 124 -5.77 3.14 -9.23
N ILE A 125 -6.78 2.67 -8.50
CA ILE A 125 -6.73 2.48 -7.05
C ILE A 125 -6.95 1.01 -6.75
N VAL A 126 -6.01 0.39 -6.04
CA VAL A 126 -6.07 -1.01 -5.66
C VAL A 126 -6.34 -1.12 -4.17
N PHE A 127 -7.35 -1.89 -3.81
CA PHE A 127 -7.75 -2.17 -2.42
C PHE A 127 -7.31 -3.59 -2.04
N ASP A 128 -6.53 -3.71 -0.99
CA ASP A 128 -6.03 -4.98 -0.41
C ASP A 128 -5.41 -5.93 -1.46
N GLY A 129 -4.84 -5.39 -2.53
CA GLY A 129 -4.28 -6.16 -3.63
C GLY A 129 -5.28 -6.99 -4.46
N ALA A 130 -6.58 -6.82 -4.24
CA ALA A 130 -7.62 -7.69 -4.79
C ALA A 130 -8.63 -6.98 -5.70
N VAL A 131 -8.96 -5.72 -5.42
CA VAL A 131 -9.97 -4.96 -6.16
C VAL A 131 -9.36 -3.72 -6.77
N VAL A 132 -9.63 -3.48 -8.05
CA VAL A 132 -9.10 -2.33 -8.80
C VAL A 132 -10.25 -1.42 -9.22
N VAL A 133 -10.11 -0.13 -8.93
CA VAL A 133 -11.00 0.94 -9.39
C VAL A 133 -10.23 1.86 -10.32
N TYR A 134 -10.68 2.02 -11.55
CA TYR A 134 -10.04 2.86 -12.57
C TYR A 134 -10.72 4.21 -12.74
N GLY A 135 -9.93 5.21 -13.16
CA GLY A 135 -10.42 6.51 -13.61
C GLY A 135 -10.85 7.46 -12.51
N LEU A 136 -10.62 7.12 -11.23
CA LEU A 136 -10.91 7.98 -10.09
C LEU A 136 -9.62 8.50 -9.47
N THR A 137 -9.62 9.80 -9.15
CA THR A 137 -8.56 10.47 -8.39
C THR A 137 -9.03 10.84 -6.98
N ASP A 138 -10.33 10.73 -6.69
CA ASP A 138 -10.91 10.95 -5.37
C ASP A 138 -11.04 9.64 -4.61
N LEU A 139 -10.21 9.47 -3.57
CA LEU A 139 -10.16 8.27 -2.76
C LEU A 139 -11.49 8.00 -2.02
N LYS A 140 -12.19 9.06 -1.60
CA LYS A 140 -13.47 8.87 -0.90
C LYS A 140 -14.49 8.16 -1.81
N THR A 141 -14.64 8.64 -3.03
CA THR A 141 -15.54 8.03 -4.01
C THR A 141 -15.13 6.59 -4.32
N ALA A 142 -13.81 6.33 -4.47
CA ALA A 142 -13.32 4.98 -4.70
C ALA A 142 -13.61 4.02 -3.53
N LEU A 143 -13.48 4.49 -2.28
CA LEU A 143 -13.85 3.74 -1.08
C LEU A 143 -15.34 3.41 -1.03
N ASP A 144 -16.22 4.36 -1.39
CA ASP A 144 -17.67 4.14 -1.42
C ASP A 144 -18.02 3.01 -2.44
N TYR A 145 -17.35 2.99 -3.61
CA TYR A 145 -17.50 1.87 -4.58
C TYR A 145 -16.99 0.55 -4.01
N TYR A 146 -15.83 0.54 -3.40
CA TYR A 146 -15.26 -0.66 -2.80
C TYR A 146 -16.15 -1.24 -1.69
N GLN A 147 -16.68 -0.41 -0.80
CA GLN A 147 -17.59 -0.83 0.27
C GLN A 147 -18.91 -1.39 -0.29
N THR A 148 -19.46 -0.74 -1.33
CA THR A 148 -20.68 -1.21 -2.02
C THR A 148 -20.47 -2.58 -2.64
N TRP A 149 -19.33 -2.77 -3.29
CA TRP A 149 -18.95 -4.07 -3.86
C TRP A 149 -18.78 -5.14 -2.77
N ARG A 150 -18.07 -4.84 -1.66
CA ARG A 150 -17.93 -5.78 -0.54
C ARG A 150 -19.27 -6.18 0.08
N ALA A 151 -20.22 -5.29 0.14
CA ALA A 151 -21.58 -5.57 0.63
C ALA A 151 -22.41 -6.45 -0.33
N GLY A 152 -21.86 -6.88 -1.47
CA GLY A 152 -22.53 -7.70 -2.46
C GLY A 152 -23.58 -6.94 -3.31
N ALA A 153 -23.61 -5.62 -3.25
CA ALA A 153 -24.41 -4.83 -4.15
C ALA A 153 -23.79 -4.85 -5.56
N ARG A 154 -24.61 -5.12 -6.59
CA ARG A 154 -24.17 -4.99 -7.98
C ARG A 154 -24.05 -3.49 -8.30
N LEU A 155 -22.89 -3.09 -8.75
CA LEU A 155 -22.62 -1.74 -9.30
C LEU A 155 -23.19 -1.61 -10.70
#